data_a460bc76be47c5205935284617d4356f
#
_entry.id   a460bc76be47c5205935284617d4356f
#
_cell.length_a   1.000
_cell.length_b   1.000
_cell.length_c   1.000
_cell.angle_alpha   90.00
_cell.angle_beta   90.00
_cell.angle_gamma   90.00
#
_symmetry.space_group_name_H-M   'P 1'
#
loop_
_entity.id
_entity.type
_entity.pdbx_description
1 polymer ?
#
loop_
_entity_poly.entity_id
_entity_poly.type
_entity_poly.pdbx_seq_one_letter_code
_entity_poly.pdbx_strand_id
1 'polypeptide(L)'
;MLKQKTKVIEAGGAKYRLGKMDARSASYLAMKAAAVIAPALSTIKSMNKQDAITAAANALPSMPREEFDEIQTMLLRTVVKLVETNGVDMPVPVIKADGSFTDEDLCYDAPTVMQLSVQALMFNIGDFFQGAGLIQKPAK
;
A
#
# COMPACT_ATOMS: atom_id res chain seq x y z
N MET A 1 -11.24 18.25 -10.29
CA MET A 1 -11.78 17.10 -9.52
C MET A 1 -10.85 16.74 -8.38
N LEU A 2 -11.38 16.61 -7.20
CA LEU A 2 -10.59 16.23 -6.03
C LEU A 2 -10.42 14.71 -6.01
N LYS A 3 -9.17 14.27 -5.86
CA LYS A 3 -8.89 12.84 -5.71
C LYS A 3 -9.17 12.42 -4.27
N GLN A 4 -9.56 11.16 -4.12
CA GLN A 4 -9.79 10.57 -2.82
C GLN A 4 -8.49 10.58 -2.00
N LYS A 5 -8.55 11.15 -0.79
CA LYS A 5 -7.36 11.25 0.08
C LYS A 5 -7.26 10.11 1.07
N THR A 6 -8.38 9.42 1.32
CA THR A 6 -8.40 8.27 2.23
C THR A 6 -9.30 7.19 1.66
N LYS A 7 -9.07 5.96 2.10
CA LYS A 7 -9.88 4.82 1.70
C LYS A 7 -9.93 3.83 2.85
N VAL A 8 -11.12 3.34 3.18
CA VAL A 8 -11.28 2.33 4.23
C VAL A 8 -11.29 0.95 3.58
N ILE A 9 -10.50 0.04 4.15
CA ILE A 9 -10.45 -1.35 3.72
C ILE A 9 -10.60 -2.27 4.93
N GLU A 10 -10.89 -3.54 4.66
CA GLU A 10 -10.89 -4.57 5.69
C GLU A 10 -9.73 -5.54 5.43
N ALA A 11 -9.03 -5.91 6.48
CA ALA A 11 -7.93 -6.85 6.41
C ALA A 11 -7.79 -7.52 7.77
N GLY A 12 -7.56 -8.83 7.78
CA GLY A 12 -7.34 -9.56 9.02
C GLY A 12 -8.47 -9.43 10.03
N GLY A 13 -9.71 -9.23 9.58
CA GLY A 13 -10.86 -9.09 10.46
C GLY A 13 -11.03 -7.71 11.09
N ALA A 14 -10.25 -6.72 10.66
CA ALA A 14 -10.32 -5.37 11.21
C ALA A 14 -10.46 -4.35 10.06
N LYS A 15 -10.88 -3.14 10.40
CA LYS A 15 -10.96 -2.04 9.46
C LYS A 15 -9.71 -1.17 9.55
N TYR A 16 -9.23 -0.74 8.40
CA TYR A 16 -8.08 0.15 8.30
C TYR A 16 -8.40 1.29 7.35
N ARG A 17 -7.83 2.45 7.61
CA ARG A 17 -7.95 3.59 6.71
C ARG A 17 -6.59 3.87 6.09
N LEU A 18 -6.54 3.83 4.77
CA LEU A 18 -5.34 4.17 4.00
C LEU A 18 -5.35 5.68 3.76
N GLY A 19 -4.20 6.32 3.90
CA GLY A 19 -4.04 7.73 3.61
C GLY A 19 -3.09 7.95 2.45
N LYS A 20 -3.13 9.14 1.86
CA LYS A 20 -2.18 9.54 0.83
C LYS A 20 -0.94 10.11 1.48
N MET A 21 0.23 9.70 1.03
CA MET A 21 1.47 10.34 1.44
C MET A 21 1.70 11.60 0.61
N ASP A 22 2.63 12.43 1.04
CA ASP A 22 2.96 13.63 0.28
C ASP A 22 3.50 13.27 -1.10
N ALA A 23 3.38 14.21 -2.04
CA ALA A 23 3.73 13.94 -3.44
C ALA A 23 5.20 13.59 -3.63
N ARG A 24 6.09 14.18 -2.84
CA ARG A 24 7.53 13.89 -2.98
C ARG A 24 7.85 12.48 -2.52
N SER A 25 7.28 12.05 -1.39
CA SER A 25 7.44 10.67 -0.90
C SER A 25 6.80 9.68 -1.85
N ALA A 26 5.60 9.99 -2.37
CA ALA A 26 4.93 9.11 -3.32
C ALA A 26 5.71 8.99 -4.63
N SER A 27 6.33 10.08 -5.09
CA SER A 27 7.16 10.07 -6.29
C SER A 27 8.40 9.18 -6.10
N TYR A 28 9.06 9.33 -4.95
CA TYR A 28 10.21 8.49 -4.61
C TYR A 28 9.81 7.02 -4.59
N LEU A 29 8.71 6.73 -3.92
CA LEU A 29 8.19 5.37 -3.82
C LEU A 29 7.85 4.80 -5.20
N ALA A 30 7.20 5.61 -6.05
CA ALA A 30 6.83 5.18 -7.39
C ALA A 30 8.05 4.82 -8.23
N MET A 31 9.10 5.64 -8.15
CA MET A 31 10.33 5.35 -8.90
C MET A 31 11.04 4.11 -8.39
N LYS A 32 11.09 3.92 -7.07
CA LYS A 32 11.67 2.71 -6.48
C LYS A 32 10.87 1.47 -6.85
N ALA A 33 9.53 1.56 -6.71
CA ALA A 33 8.67 0.43 -7.00
C ALA A 33 8.66 0.08 -8.48
N ALA A 34 8.73 1.08 -9.36
CA ALA A 34 8.75 0.84 -10.80
C ALA A 34 9.94 -0.02 -11.22
N ALA A 35 11.10 0.21 -10.62
CA ALA A 35 12.30 -0.56 -10.93
C ALA A 35 12.12 -2.05 -10.61
N VAL A 36 11.30 -2.37 -9.61
CA VAL A 36 11.04 -3.76 -9.20
C VAL A 36 9.83 -4.34 -9.91
N ILE A 37 8.76 -3.54 -10.03
CA ILE A 37 7.47 -4.02 -10.51
C ILE A 37 7.38 -4.02 -12.03
N ALA A 38 7.98 -3.04 -12.71
CA ALA A 38 7.84 -2.91 -14.16
C ALA A 38 8.26 -4.17 -14.93
N PRO A 39 9.36 -4.84 -14.59
CA PRO A 39 9.72 -6.08 -15.28
C PRO A 39 8.65 -7.17 -15.16
N ALA A 40 7.98 -7.26 -14.00
CA ALA A 40 6.91 -8.23 -13.81
C ALA A 40 5.66 -7.84 -14.62
N LEU A 41 5.38 -6.55 -14.71
CA LEU A 41 4.22 -6.05 -15.46
C LEU A 41 4.42 -6.20 -16.97
N SER A 42 5.64 -6.11 -17.46
CA SER A 42 5.93 -6.15 -18.88
C SER A 42 5.59 -7.50 -19.53
N THR A 43 5.46 -8.55 -18.72
CA THR A 43 5.09 -9.88 -19.23
C THR A 43 3.59 -10.03 -19.43
N ILE A 44 2.79 -9.06 -18.97
CA ILE A 44 1.34 -9.10 -19.04
C ILE A 44 0.87 -8.00 -20.00
N LYS A 45 0.23 -8.38 -21.10
CA LYS A 45 -0.17 -7.44 -22.14
C LYS A 45 -1.32 -6.54 -21.72
N SER A 46 -2.20 -7.05 -20.90
CA SER A 46 -3.37 -6.32 -20.45
C SER A 46 -3.51 -6.55 -18.95
N MET A 47 -3.50 -5.48 -18.19
CA MET A 47 -3.48 -5.60 -16.75
C MET A 47 -4.52 -4.69 -16.12
N ASN A 48 -5.39 -5.26 -15.30
CA ASN A 48 -6.32 -4.48 -14.49
C ASN A 48 -5.69 -4.19 -13.12
N LYS A 49 -6.42 -3.46 -12.28
CA LYS A 49 -5.92 -3.08 -10.95
C LYS A 49 -5.60 -4.29 -10.09
N GLN A 50 -6.41 -5.34 -10.15
CA GLN A 50 -6.21 -6.54 -9.36
C GLN A 50 -4.93 -7.27 -9.78
N ASP A 51 -4.67 -7.35 -11.09
CA ASP A 51 -3.44 -7.97 -11.60
C ASP A 51 -2.22 -7.17 -11.15
N ALA A 52 -2.32 -5.84 -11.12
CA ALA A 52 -1.24 -4.99 -10.66
C ALA A 52 -0.94 -5.21 -9.17
N ILE A 53 -1.98 -5.37 -8.35
CA ILE A 53 -1.82 -5.67 -6.92
C ILE A 53 -1.11 -7.01 -6.76
N THR A 54 -1.51 -8.02 -7.52
CA THR A 54 -0.88 -9.34 -7.47
C THR A 54 0.58 -9.27 -7.91
N ALA A 55 0.87 -8.54 -8.98
CA ALA A 55 2.24 -8.36 -9.46
C ALA A 55 3.10 -7.65 -8.41
N ALA A 56 2.57 -6.62 -7.77
CA ALA A 56 3.27 -5.91 -6.71
C ALA A 56 3.57 -6.83 -5.52
N ALA A 57 2.60 -7.62 -5.11
CA ALA A 57 2.76 -8.56 -4.01
C ALA A 57 3.84 -9.60 -4.31
N ASN A 58 3.93 -10.03 -5.58
CA ASN A 58 4.94 -11.02 -5.99
C ASN A 58 6.34 -10.40 -6.18
N ALA A 59 6.40 -9.13 -6.56
CA ALA A 59 7.67 -8.46 -6.85
C ALA A 59 8.36 -7.90 -5.60
N LEU A 60 7.59 -7.41 -4.63
CA LEU A 60 8.17 -6.79 -3.44
C LEU A 60 9.18 -7.67 -2.70
N PRO A 61 8.92 -9.00 -2.50
CA PRO A 61 9.90 -9.83 -1.79
C PRO A 61 11.23 -10.01 -2.50
N SER A 62 11.33 -9.66 -3.79
CA SER A 62 12.58 -9.76 -4.54
C SER A 62 13.54 -8.60 -4.27
N MET A 63 13.09 -7.57 -3.56
CA MET A 63 13.94 -6.43 -3.21
C MET A 63 14.91 -6.80 -2.10
N PRO A 64 16.07 -6.10 -2.02
CA PRO A 64 16.93 -6.21 -0.84
C PRO A 64 16.14 -5.87 0.43
N ARG A 65 16.43 -6.56 1.51
CA ARG A 65 15.71 -6.42 2.77
C ARG A 65 15.62 -4.97 3.25
N GLU A 66 16.70 -4.23 3.14
CA GLU A 66 16.76 -2.84 3.60
C GLU A 66 15.81 -1.95 2.81
N GLU A 67 15.76 -2.13 1.49
CA GLU A 67 14.86 -1.37 0.64
C GLU A 67 13.40 -1.74 0.90
N PHE A 68 13.15 -3.03 1.08
CA PHE A 68 11.81 -3.50 1.40
C PHE A 68 11.33 -2.89 2.71
N ASP A 69 12.16 -2.91 3.75
CA ASP A 69 11.80 -2.36 5.05
C ASP A 69 11.53 -0.86 4.98
N GLU A 70 12.34 -0.12 4.21
CA GLU A 70 12.12 1.31 4.01
C GLU A 70 10.76 1.59 3.37
N ILE A 71 10.48 0.87 2.29
CA ILE A 71 9.24 1.07 1.54
C ILE A 71 8.04 0.65 2.40
N GLN A 72 8.12 -0.49 3.07
CA GLN A 72 7.04 -0.97 3.91
C GLN A 72 6.77 0.01 5.07
N THR A 73 7.82 0.56 5.67
CA THR A 73 7.67 1.57 6.73
C THR A 73 6.96 2.81 6.19
N MET A 74 7.36 3.30 5.02
CA MET A 74 6.71 4.46 4.40
C MET A 74 5.23 4.20 4.17
N LEU A 75 4.90 3.00 3.69
CA LEU A 75 3.52 2.62 3.41
C LEU A 75 2.70 2.50 4.69
N LEU A 76 3.22 1.81 5.69
CA LEU A 76 2.49 1.59 6.94
C LEU A 76 2.28 2.89 7.73
N ARG A 77 3.13 3.89 7.55
CA ARG A 77 2.92 5.20 8.19
C ARG A 77 1.67 5.90 7.67
N THR A 78 1.17 5.52 6.50
CA THR A 78 -0.06 6.11 5.94
C THR A 78 -1.31 5.38 6.40
N VAL A 79 -1.17 4.28 7.13
CA VAL A 79 -2.28 3.40 7.51
C VAL A 79 -2.62 3.58 8.98
N VAL A 80 -3.91 3.69 9.28
CA VAL A 80 -4.39 3.67 10.66
C VAL A 80 -5.41 2.55 10.81
N LYS A 81 -5.42 1.92 11.97
CA LYS A 81 -6.44 0.94 12.32
C LYS A 81 -7.62 1.68 12.94
N LEU A 82 -8.82 1.36 12.49
CA LEU A 82 -10.04 1.95 13.03
C LEU A 82 -10.55 1.05 14.15
N VAL A 83 -10.41 1.53 15.38
CA VAL A 83 -10.84 0.78 16.56
C VAL A 83 -12.14 1.40 17.08
N GLU A 84 -13.18 0.58 17.16
CA GLU A 84 -14.46 1.06 17.65
C GLU A 84 -14.39 1.28 19.16
N THR A 85 -14.70 2.50 19.58
CA THR A 85 -14.75 2.88 20.98
C THR A 85 -16.02 3.69 21.21
N ASN A 86 -16.92 3.18 22.04
CA ASN A 86 -18.21 3.85 22.35
C ASN A 86 -18.99 4.20 21.09
N GLY A 87 -19.00 3.30 20.08
CA GLY A 87 -19.73 3.49 18.84
C GLY A 87 -19.06 4.41 17.84
N VAL A 88 -17.83 4.85 18.10
CA VAL A 88 -17.07 5.73 17.22
C VAL A 88 -15.77 5.02 16.82
N ASP A 89 -15.45 5.09 15.53
CA ASP A 89 -14.17 4.55 15.04
C ASP A 89 -13.04 5.51 15.36
N MET A 90 -12.11 5.07 16.20
CA MET A 90 -10.94 5.85 16.59
C MET A 90 -9.73 5.41 15.77
N PRO A 91 -9.05 6.36 15.09
CA PRO A 91 -7.86 6.00 14.33
C PRO A 91 -6.66 5.75 15.25
N VAL A 92 -6.02 4.62 15.07
CA VAL A 92 -4.80 4.26 15.80
C VAL A 92 -3.71 3.99 14.77
N PRO A 93 -2.57 4.70 14.80
CA PRO A 93 -1.50 4.44 13.84
C PRO A 93 -1.05 2.99 13.90
N VAL A 94 -0.82 2.39 12.75
CA VAL A 94 -0.37 1.00 12.65
C VAL A 94 1.05 0.88 13.21
N ILE A 95 1.91 1.87 12.92
CA ILE A 95 3.27 1.90 13.47
C ILE A 95 3.52 3.21 14.19
N LYS A 96 4.38 3.14 15.20
CA LYS A 96 4.79 4.29 15.99
C LYS A 96 5.88 5.08 15.26
N ALA A 97 6.24 6.23 15.82
CA ALA A 97 7.28 7.08 15.24
C ALA A 97 8.61 6.35 15.07
N ASP A 98 8.93 5.40 15.96
CA ASP A 98 10.16 4.63 15.89
C ASP A 98 10.10 3.44 14.91
N GLY A 99 8.95 3.24 14.26
CA GLY A 99 8.75 2.16 13.30
C GLY A 99 8.22 0.86 13.90
N SER A 100 8.06 0.77 15.21
CA SER A 100 7.51 -0.43 15.83
C SER A 100 5.98 -0.44 15.70
N PHE A 101 5.39 -1.65 15.71
CA PHE A 101 3.94 -1.79 15.61
C PHE A 101 3.26 -1.36 16.91
N THR A 102 2.12 -0.68 16.76
CA THR A 102 1.28 -0.31 17.89
C THR A 102 0.53 -1.53 18.44
N ASP A 103 0.10 -2.40 17.54
CA ASP A 103 -0.67 -3.62 17.88
C ASP A 103 0.26 -4.82 17.80
N GLU A 104 0.48 -5.50 18.95
CA GLU A 104 1.35 -6.66 19.01
C GLU A 104 0.85 -7.82 18.13
N ASP A 105 -0.47 -7.99 18.05
CA ASP A 105 -1.02 -9.07 17.22
C ASP A 105 -0.71 -8.82 15.75
N LEU A 106 -0.81 -7.57 15.31
CA LEU A 106 -0.50 -7.22 13.94
C LEU A 106 0.99 -7.42 13.63
N CYS A 107 1.84 -7.19 14.63
CA CYS A 107 3.29 -7.36 14.48
C CYS A 107 3.68 -8.79 14.05
N TYR A 108 2.87 -9.77 14.37
CA TYR A 108 3.11 -11.16 14.02
C TYR A 108 2.18 -11.68 12.93
N ASP A 109 1.39 -10.81 12.32
CA ASP A 109 0.42 -11.19 11.30
C ASP A 109 0.93 -10.78 9.91
N ALA A 110 1.87 -11.56 9.39
CA ALA A 110 2.50 -11.25 8.10
C ALA A 110 1.51 -11.12 6.94
N PRO A 111 0.51 -12.00 6.80
CA PRO A 111 -0.45 -11.83 5.69
C PRO A 111 -1.20 -10.50 5.73
N THR A 112 -1.66 -10.08 6.91
CA THR A 112 -2.37 -8.81 7.04
C THR A 112 -1.43 -7.63 6.77
N VAL A 113 -0.21 -7.67 7.32
CA VAL A 113 0.77 -6.60 7.10
C VAL A 113 1.10 -6.48 5.61
N MET A 114 1.29 -7.60 4.92
CA MET A 114 1.56 -7.58 3.49
C MET A 114 0.37 -7.04 2.70
N GLN A 115 -0.85 -7.43 3.06
CA GLN A 115 -2.05 -6.92 2.42
C GLN A 115 -2.17 -5.39 2.58
N LEU A 116 -1.93 -4.89 3.80
CA LEU A 116 -1.94 -3.45 4.05
C LEU A 116 -0.86 -2.74 3.23
N SER A 117 0.33 -3.33 3.15
CA SER A 117 1.44 -2.76 2.40
C SER A 117 1.09 -2.64 0.91
N VAL A 118 0.55 -3.70 0.32
CA VAL A 118 0.21 -3.71 -1.10
C VAL A 118 -0.95 -2.75 -1.38
N GLN A 119 -1.97 -2.74 -0.54
CA GLN A 119 -3.11 -1.83 -0.72
C GLN A 119 -2.69 -0.37 -0.59
N ALA A 120 -1.83 -0.06 0.39
CA ALA A 120 -1.31 1.29 0.55
C ALA A 120 -0.46 1.71 -0.65
N LEU A 121 0.35 0.79 -1.16
CA LEU A 121 1.16 1.04 -2.35
C LEU A 121 0.28 1.42 -3.53
N MET A 122 -0.72 0.60 -3.83
CA MET A 122 -1.59 0.85 -4.98
C MET A 122 -2.43 2.11 -4.80
N PHE A 123 -2.86 2.39 -3.58
CA PHE A 123 -3.63 3.61 -3.30
C PHE A 123 -2.78 4.86 -3.54
N ASN A 124 -1.50 4.81 -3.23
CA ASN A 124 -0.60 5.96 -3.35
C ASN A 124 0.01 6.14 -4.73
N ILE A 125 0.32 5.05 -5.43
CA ILE A 125 1.03 5.15 -6.70
C ILE A 125 0.31 4.49 -7.88
N GLY A 126 -0.91 3.98 -7.67
CA GLY A 126 -1.67 3.34 -8.76
C GLY A 126 -1.89 4.27 -9.95
N ASP A 127 -2.17 5.54 -9.69
CA ASP A 127 -2.37 6.54 -10.75
C ASP A 127 -1.11 6.74 -11.58
N PHE A 128 0.06 6.66 -10.95
CA PHE A 128 1.33 6.75 -11.66
C PHE A 128 1.46 5.64 -12.69
N PHE A 129 1.16 4.40 -12.29
CA PHE A 129 1.25 3.27 -13.21
C PHE A 129 0.22 3.35 -14.32
N GLN A 130 -0.98 3.84 -14.04
CA GLN A 130 -1.99 4.06 -15.07
C GLN A 130 -1.53 5.10 -16.07
N GLY A 131 -0.98 6.21 -15.58
CA GLY A 131 -0.46 7.27 -16.43
C GLY A 131 0.71 6.84 -17.29
N ALA A 132 1.51 5.88 -16.80
CA ALA A 132 2.63 5.32 -17.54
C ALA A 132 2.23 4.20 -18.51
N GLY A 133 0.94 3.83 -18.53
CA GLY A 133 0.45 2.76 -19.41
C GLY A 133 0.73 1.36 -18.90
N LEU A 134 1.14 1.21 -17.65
CA LEU A 134 1.47 -0.07 -17.07
C LEU A 134 0.24 -0.80 -16.51
N ILE A 135 -0.81 -0.06 -16.22
CA ILE A 135 -2.07 -0.59 -15.71
C ILE A 135 -3.21 -0.08 -16.57
N GLN A 136 -4.14 -0.97 -16.93
CA GLN A 136 -5.32 -0.60 -17.66
C GLN A 136 -6.26 0.20 -16.76
N LYS A 137 -6.81 1.30 -17.30
CA LYS A 137 -7.79 2.09 -16.55
C LYS A 137 -9.07 1.27 -16.38
N PRO A 138 -9.73 1.39 -15.21
CA PRO A 138 -11.02 0.75 -15.01
C PRO A 138 -12.04 1.27 -16.03
N ALA A 139 -12.89 0.39 -16.51
CA ALA A 139 -14.02 0.79 -17.34
C ALA A 139 -15.02 1.55 -16.46
N LYS A 140 -15.62 2.58 -17.03
CA LYS A 140 -16.66 3.30 -16.33
C LYS A 140 -17.99 2.56 -16.44
#